data_86484d129303da7abf8363a5ba8f2f23
#
_entry.id   86484d129303da7abf8363a5ba8f2f23
#
_cell.length_a   1.000
_cell.length_b   1.000
_cell.length_c   1.000
_cell.angle_alpha   90.00
_cell.angle_beta   90.00
_cell.angle_gamma   90.00
#
_symmetry.space_group_name_H-M   'P 1'
#
loop_
_entity.id
_entity.type
_entity.pdbx_description
1 polymer ?
#
loop_
_entity_poly.entity_id
_entity_poly.type
_entity_poly.pdbx_seq_one_letter_code
_entity_poly.pdbx_strand_id
1 'polypeptide(L)'
;PSDNIPTSQTGTRHRTAQRVSVETGLSVVAVSEESAIIKVFKGNDVNELEESSIILGRVNESLQSIDRTRRRFDDAVLELGELEIENTLTKQQVLEVIQRGELLGRLSKQVRKEAVGLGEDAGLVMIQIDSFESGVRRTLDLVLKDHLPTKRFRNINKAVEAISNLTYEELNKVEYLGSVLFMEPLDETSVSKGYRVLGRLPGLPDNLHDLLIHKFKTLPNLLNASTDKLFEVDGIGRNRAQQLREYFDTLLKNVGFSYIN
;
A
#
# COMPACT_ATOMS: atom_id res chain seq x y z
N PRO A 1 -37.97 31.58 7.87
CA PRO A 1 -37.73 30.55 8.86
C PRO A 1 -38.23 30.99 10.23
N SER A 2 -38.80 30.07 10.99
CA SER A 2 -39.33 30.35 12.32
C SER A 2 -38.21 30.81 13.28
N ASP A 3 -38.46 31.99 13.93
CA ASP A 3 -37.50 32.50 14.94
C ASP A 3 -37.42 31.63 16.20
N ASN A 4 -38.32 30.67 16.35
CA ASN A 4 -38.37 29.74 17.47
C ASN A 4 -37.33 28.60 17.38
N ILE A 5 -36.65 28.43 16.22
CA ILE A 5 -35.62 27.40 16.07
C ILE A 5 -34.34 27.92 16.74
N PRO A 6 -33.85 27.25 17.80
CA PRO A 6 -32.61 27.64 18.47
C PRO A 6 -31.40 27.48 17.54
N THR A 7 -30.44 28.38 17.64
CA THR A 7 -29.21 28.35 16.86
C THR A 7 -28.01 28.81 17.70
N SER A 8 -26.91 28.15 17.58
CA SER A 8 -25.62 28.52 18.19
C SER A 8 -24.80 29.50 17.34
N GLN A 9 -25.29 29.81 16.13
CA GLN A 9 -24.54 30.64 15.19
C GLN A 9 -24.63 32.13 15.51
N THR A 10 -23.53 32.83 15.25
CA THR A 10 -23.47 34.31 15.32
C THR A 10 -23.73 34.91 13.93
N GLY A 11 -24.32 36.07 13.87
CA GLY A 11 -24.67 36.76 12.61
C GLY A 11 -25.99 36.30 11.98
N THR A 12 -26.71 37.25 11.34
CA THR A 12 -28.06 37.02 10.84
C THR A 12 -28.11 36.00 9.70
N ARG A 13 -27.16 36.06 8.77
CA ARG A 13 -27.07 35.12 7.61
C ARG A 13 -26.93 33.68 8.05
N HIS A 14 -25.98 33.37 8.95
CA HIS A 14 -25.74 32.02 9.42
C HIS A 14 -26.86 31.45 10.27
N ARG A 15 -27.45 32.27 11.13
CA ARG A 15 -28.66 31.90 11.90
C ARG A 15 -29.85 31.56 10.97
N THR A 16 -30.08 32.39 9.96
CA THR A 16 -31.12 32.13 8.97
C THR A 16 -30.84 30.84 8.17
N ALA A 17 -29.61 30.64 7.71
CA ALA A 17 -29.22 29.44 6.97
C ALA A 17 -29.45 28.15 7.80
N GLN A 18 -29.04 28.14 9.07
CA GLN A 18 -29.27 27.00 9.96
C GLN A 18 -30.77 26.75 10.18
N ARG A 19 -31.57 27.78 10.47
CA ARG A 19 -33.02 27.64 10.65
C ARG A 19 -33.72 27.10 9.42
N VAL A 20 -33.38 27.60 8.22
CA VAL A 20 -33.91 27.08 6.95
C VAL A 20 -33.51 25.59 6.79
N SER A 21 -32.28 25.22 7.07
CA SER A 21 -31.86 23.83 6.98
C SER A 21 -32.60 22.90 7.94
N VAL A 22 -32.82 23.34 9.18
CA VAL A 22 -33.59 22.57 10.18
C VAL A 22 -35.08 22.46 9.77
N GLU A 23 -35.69 23.59 9.31
CA GLU A 23 -37.11 23.63 8.96
C GLU A 23 -37.43 22.82 7.70
N THR A 24 -36.56 22.87 6.70
CA THR A 24 -36.79 22.22 5.39
C THR A 24 -36.17 20.84 5.25
N GLY A 25 -35.20 20.46 6.11
CA GLY A 25 -34.40 19.26 5.97
C GLY A 25 -33.37 19.31 4.81
N LEU A 26 -33.27 20.44 4.11
CA LEU A 26 -32.36 20.63 2.98
C LEU A 26 -30.97 21.09 3.47
N SER A 27 -29.94 20.77 2.70
CA SER A 27 -28.63 21.37 2.91
C SER A 27 -28.61 22.81 2.44
N VAL A 28 -28.10 23.72 3.29
CA VAL A 28 -28.01 25.16 3.00
C VAL A 28 -26.57 25.60 3.07
N VAL A 29 -26.06 26.28 2.05
CA VAL A 29 -24.73 26.89 2.01
C VAL A 29 -24.85 28.39 2.28
N ALA A 30 -24.10 28.87 3.26
CA ALA A 30 -24.00 30.31 3.54
C ALA A 30 -22.56 30.79 3.32
N VAL A 31 -22.40 31.83 2.51
CA VAL A 31 -21.14 32.50 2.23
C VAL A 31 -21.11 33.85 2.92
N SER A 32 -20.12 34.12 3.74
CA SER A 32 -19.86 35.41 4.36
C SER A 32 -18.88 36.21 3.51
N GLU A 33 -19.33 37.32 2.95
CA GLU A 33 -18.50 38.23 2.17
C GLU A 33 -17.43 38.95 3.02
N GLU A 34 -17.75 39.23 4.29
CA GLU A 34 -16.83 39.97 5.18
C GLU A 34 -15.69 39.10 5.70
N SER A 35 -15.97 37.82 5.97
CA SER A 35 -14.98 36.87 6.55
C SER A 35 -14.47 35.83 5.56
N ALA A 36 -15.00 35.80 4.33
CA ALA A 36 -14.74 34.77 3.32
C ALA A 36 -15.05 33.32 3.81
N ILE A 37 -15.84 33.21 4.90
CA ILE A 37 -16.18 31.91 5.51
C ILE A 37 -17.37 31.31 4.76
N ILE A 38 -17.24 30.06 4.38
CA ILE A 38 -18.32 29.26 3.79
C ILE A 38 -18.74 28.21 4.82
N LYS A 39 -20.05 28.20 5.17
CA LYS A 39 -20.62 27.17 6.06
C LYS A 39 -21.71 26.39 5.35
N VAL A 40 -21.69 25.09 5.55
CA VAL A 40 -22.73 24.16 5.07
C VAL A 40 -23.54 23.68 6.27
N PHE A 41 -24.85 23.89 6.21
CA PHE A 41 -25.79 23.48 7.23
C PHE A 41 -26.60 22.29 6.72
N LYS A 42 -26.72 21.24 7.55
CA LYS A 42 -27.59 20.09 7.30
C LYS A 42 -28.32 19.73 8.59
N GLY A 43 -29.55 20.26 8.75
CA GLY A 43 -30.24 20.21 10.02
C GLY A 43 -29.46 20.96 11.10
N ASN A 44 -29.11 20.25 12.17
CA ASN A 44 -28.29 20.79 13.27
C ASN A 44 -26.78 20.69 13.02
N ASP A 45 -26.34 19.92 12.03
CA ASP A 45 -24.94 19.79 11.68
C ASP A 45 -24.46 21.03 10.92
N VAL A 46 -23.31 21.55 11.32
CA VAL A 46 -22.66 22.72 10.72
C VAL A 46 -21.22 22.38 10.41
N ASN A 47 -20.87 22.47 9.13
CA ASN A 47 -19.50 22.31 8.66
C ASN A 47 -19.02 23.65 8.08
N GLU A 48 -17.95 24.17 8.63
CA GLU A 48 -17.21 25.32 8.10
C GLU A 48 -16.15 24.79 7.13
N LEU A 49 -16.14 25.31 5.90
CA LEU A 49 -15.12 24.95 4.93
C LEU A 49 -13.86 25.76 5.22
N GLU A 50 -12.75 25.04 5.35
CA GLU A 50 -11.44 25.67 5.48
C GLU A 50 -11.00 26.32 4.16
N GLU A 51 -10.14 27.33 4.25
CA GLU A 51 -9.54 27.94 3.07
C GLU A 51 -8.68 26.93 2.31
N SER A 52 -8.79 26.92 0.98
CA SER A 52 -8.02 26.02 0.11
C SER A 52 -6.50 26.14 0.33
N SER A 53 -6.01 27.33 0.68
CA SER A 53 -4.59 27.57 1.00
C SER A 53 -4.11 26.77 2.21
N ILE A 54 -4.93 26.66 3.26
CA ILE A 54 -4.63 25.89 4.47
C ILE A 54 -4.64 24.40 4.17
N ILE A 55 -5.67 23.93 3.46
CA ILE A 55 -5.79 22.53 3.03
C ILE A 55 -4.58 22.16 2.16
N LEU A 56 -4.23 23.01 1.19
CA LEU A 56 -3.10 22.78 0.29
C LEU A 56 -1.77 22.69 1.04
N GLY A 57 -1.56 23.56 2.06
CA GLY A 57 -0.38 23.50 2.92
C GLY A 57 -0.26 22.14 3.61
N ARG A 58 -1.32 21.67 4.28
CA ARG A 58 -1.34 20.36 4.95
C ARG A 58 -1.15 19.19 3.97
N VAL A 59 -1.81 19.24 2.82
CA VAL A 59 -1.70 18.23 1.78
C VAL A 59 -0.26 18.14 1.27
N ASN A 60 0.40 19.27 1.03
CA ASN A 60 1.80 19.29 0.59
C ASN A 60 2.77 18.69 1.63
N GLU A 61 2.59 18.99 2.91
CA GLU A 61 3.36 18.37 4.00
C GLU A 61 3.14 16.86 4.04
N SER A 62 1.89 16.43 3.88
CA SER A 62 1.52 15.03 3.85
C SER A 62 2.08 14.30 2.64
N LEU A 63 2.10 14.92 1.46
CA LEU A 63 2.74 14.38 0.25
C LEU A 63 4.25 14.18 0.43
N GLN A 64 4.94 15.09 1.12
CA GLN A 64 6.36 14.91 1.46
C GLN A 64 6.56 13.71 2.41
N SER A 65 5.62 13.48 3.35
CA SER A 65 5.65 12.29 4.21
C SER A 65 5.42 11.01 3.43
N ILE A 66 4.51 11.01 2.46
CA ILE A 66 4.28 9.88 1.54
C ILE A 66 5.55 9.60 0.74
N ASP A 67 6.20 10.62 0.14
CA ASP A 67 7.44 10.47 -0.62
C ASP A 67 8.54 9.81 0.22
N ARG A 68 8.77 10.29 1.45
CA ARG A 68 9.75 9.68 2.35
C ARG A 68 9.41 8.23 2.71
N THR A 69 8.12 7.93 2.93
CA THR A 69 7.66 6.57 3.24
C THR A 69 7.82 5.66 2.02
N ARG A 70 7.54 6.19 0.81
CA ARG A 70 7.74 5.48 -0.45
C ARG A 70 9.21 5.09 -0.65
N ARG A 71 10.14 6.01 -0.47
CA ARG A 71 11.59 5.71 -0.59
C ARG A 71 12.01 4.62 0.39
N ARG A 72 11.59 4.71 1.65
CA ARG A 72 11.90 3.66 2.65
C ARG A 72 11.28 2.30 2.29
N PHE A 73 10.11 2.29 1.67
CA PHE A 73 9.51 1.07 1.15
C PHE A 73 10.33 0.50 -0.01
N ASP A 74 10.72 1.34 -0.97
CA ASP A 74 11.52 0.91 -2.12
C ASP A 74 12.89 0.37 -1.69
N ASP A 75 13.56 1.02 -0.74
CA ASP A 75 14.83 0.56 -0.16
C ASP A 75 14.67 -0.81 0.51
N ALA A 76 13.61 -0.98 1.32
CA ALA A 76 13.34 -2.27 1.97
C ALA A 76 12.99 -3.39 0.97
N VAL A 77 12.30 -3.07 -0.13
CA VAL A 77 12.00 -4.02 -1.21
C VAL A 77 13.26 -4.42 -1.97
N LEU A 78 14.22 -3.50 -2.13
CA LEU A 78 15.50 -3.78 -2.76
C LEU A 78 16.33 -4.73 -1.87
N GLU A 79 16.53 -4.37 -0.61
CA GLU A 79 17.21 -5.19 0.39
C GLU A 79 16.60 -6.59 0.51
N LEU A 80 15.25 -6.66 0.60
CA LEU A 80 14.53 -7.93 0.61
C LEU A 80 14.92 -8.81 -0.59
N GLY A 81 15.06 -8.21 -1.79
CA GLY A 81 15.41 -8.95 -3.00
C GLY A 81 16.81 -9.56 -2.97
N GLU A 82 17.78 -8.86 -2.40
CA GLU A 82 19.14 -9.34 -2.22
C GLU A 82 19.19 -10.52 -1.24
N LEU A 83 18.58 -10.34 -0.06
CA LEU A 83 18.50 -11.35 0.98
C LEU A 83 17.71 -12.61 0.57
N GLU A 84 16.67 -12.46 -0.28
CA GLU A 84 15.96 -13.61 -0.85
C GLU A 84 16.86 -14.48 -1.74
N ILE A 85 17.68 -13.84 -2.59
CA ILE A 85 18.59 -14.56 -3.49
C ILE A 85 19.72 -15.22 -2.70
N GLU A 86 20.23 -14.56 -1.65
CA GLU A 86 21.25 -15.10 -0.74
C GLU A 86 20.72 -16.17 0.20
N ASN A 87 19.39 -16.27 0.34
CA ASN A 87 18.71 -17.15 1.29
C ASN A 87 19.10 -16.89 2.77
N THR A 88 19.33 -15.62 3.10
CA THR A 88 19.66 -15.13 4.45
C THR A 88 18.54 -14.32 5.09
N LEU A 89 17.43 -14.13 4.37
CA LEU A 89 16.28 -13.33 4.79
C LEU A 89 15.64 -13.84 6.07
N THR A 90 15.31 -12.93 7.00
CA THR A 90 14.54 -13.23 8.22
C THR A 90 13.07 -12.82 8.07
N LYS A 91 12.20 -13.35 8.93
CA LYS A 91 10.78 -12.96 8.98
C LYS A 91 10.63 -11.48 9.34
N GLN A 92 11.52 -10.93 10.19
CA GLN A 92 11.50 -9.52 10.56
C GLN A 92 11.61 -8.61 9.33
N GLN A 93 12.53 -8.86 8.42
CA GLN A 93 12.74 -8.06 7.20
C GLN A 93 11.54 -8.16 6.25
N VAL A 94 10.89 -9.32 6.16
CA VAL A 94 9.63 -9.48 5.44
C VAL A 94 8.54 -8.58 6.04
N LEU A 95 8.41 -8.57 7.38
CA LEU A 95 7.42 -7.75 8.08
C LEU A 95 7.67 -6.26 7.90
N GLU A 96 8.93 -5.82 7.84
CA GLU A 96 9.26 -4.42 7.60
C GLU A 96 8.76 -3.92 6.25
N VAL A 97 8.89 -4.72 5.19
CA VAL A 97 8.33 -4.38 3.87
C VAL A 97 6.82 -4.31 3.93
N ILE A 98 6.15 -5.29 4.56
CA ILE A 98 4.69 -5.31 4.70
C ILE A 98 4.20 -4.09 5.48
N GLN A 99 4.85 -3.78 6.61
CA GLN A 99 4.52 -2.63 7.45
C GLN A 99 4.64 -1.31 6.68
N ARG A 100 5.78 -1.09 6.00
CA ARG A 100 6.03 0.15 5.24
C ARG A 100 5.03 0.33 4.10
N GLY A 101 4.71 -0.73 3.38
CA GLY A 101 3.73 -0.67 2.29
C GLY A 101 2.31 -0.41 2.78
N GLU A 102 1.90 -1.02 3.91
CA GLU A 102 0.59 -0.74 4.52
C GLU A 102 0.51 0.70 5.05
N LEU A 103 1.56 1.19 5.72
CA LEU A 103 1.62 2.59 6.18
C LEU A 103 1.51 3.57 5.01
N LEU A 104 2.18 3.30 3.89
CA LEU A 104 2.08 4.12 2.67
C LEU A 104 0.63 4.18 2.18
N GLY A 105 -0.05 3.04 2.08
CA GLY A 105 -1.45 3.00 1.65
C GLY A 105 -2.40 3.75 2.59
N ARG A 106 -2.17 3.68 3.91
CA ARG A 106 -2.97 4.42 4.91
C ARG A 106 -2.77 5.93 4.80
N LEU A 107 -1.51 6.38 4.70
CA LEU A 107 -1.18 7.80 4.50
C LEU A 107 -1.80 8.33 3.21
N SER A 108 -1.67 7.59 2.10
CA SER A 108 -2.28 7.95 0.82
C SER A 108 -3.80 8.08 0.93
N LYS A 109 -4.47 7.14 1.60
CA LYS A 109 -5.91 7.18 1.83
C LYS A 109 -6.35 8.39 2.66
N GLN A 110 -5.55 8.77 3.66
CA GLN A 110 -5.81 9.96 4.48
C GLN A 110 -5.69 11.23 3.64
N VAL A 111 -4.58 11.38 2.89
CA VAL A 111 -4.35 12.58 2.06
C VAL A 111 -5.41 12.71 0.95
N ARG A 112 -5.87 11.60 0.36
CA ARG A 112 -6.99 11.62 -0.59
C ARG A 112 -8.26 12.21 0.03
N LYS A 113 -8.56 11.90 1.29
CA LYS A 113 -9.73 12.45 1.99
C LYS A 113 -9.57 13.95 2.23
N GLU A 114 -8.39 14.39 2.64
CA GLU A 114 -8.10 15.81 2.88
C GLU A 114 -8.13 16.62 1.58
N ALA A 115 -7.59 16.07 0.49
CA ALA A 115 -7.56 16.71 -0.81
C ALA A 115 -8.93 16.95 -1.43
N VAL A 116 -9.99 16.23 -1.01
CA VAL A 116 -11.37 16.51 -1.47
C VAL A 116 -11.79 17.96 -1.22
N GLY A 117 -11.29 18.57 -0.13
CA GLY A 117 -11.56 19.97 0.20
C GLY A 117 -10.95 20.99 -0.77
N LEU A 118 -10.02 20.56 -1.63
CA LEU A 118 -9.41 21.42 -2.66
C LEU A 118 -10.27 21.57 -3.93
N GLY A 119 -11.37 20.81 -4.07
CA GLY A 119 -12.23 20.86 -5.25
C GLY A 119 -11.47 20.52 -6.54
N GLU A 120 -11.46 21.43 -7.53
CA GLU A 120 -10.81 21.22 -8.82
C GLU A 120 -9.28 21.05 -8.70
N ASP A 121 -8.65 21.71 -7.73
CA ASP A 121 -7.21 21.63 -7.49
C ASP A 121 -6.75 20.26 -6.93
N ALA A 122 -7.69 19.43 -6.46
CA ALA A 122 -7.39 18.08 -5.99
C ALA A 122 -6.80 17.18 -7.09
N GLY A 123 -7.03 17.45 -8.36
CA GLY A 123 -6.62 16.60 -9.49
C GLY A 123 -5.12 16.33 -9.51
N LEU A 124 -4.28 17.35 -9.35
CA LEU A 124 -2.81 17.20 -9.30
C LEU A 124 -2.35 16.38 -8.11
N VAL A 125 -2.96 16.58 -6.95
CA VAL A 125 -2.68 15.81 -5.72
C VAL A 125 -2.99 14.32 -5.94
N MET A 126 -4.14 14.02 -6.54
CA MET A 126 -4.52 12.62 -6.82
C MET A 126 -3.53 11.92 -7.75
N ILE A 127 -3.06 12.61 -8.80
CA ILE A 127 -2.03 12.08 -9.73
C ILE A 127 -0.73 11.76 -8.98
N GLN A 128 -0.28 12.65 -8.07
CA GLN A 128 0.92 12.41 -7.27
C GLN A 128 0.75 11.20 -6.34
N ILE A 129 -0.39 11.09 -5.65
CA ILE A 129 -0.68 9.95 -4.79
C ILE A 129 -0.70 8.65 -5.60
N ASP A 130 -1.34 8.63 -6.78
CA ASP A 130 -1.36 7.47 -7.67
C ASP A 130 0.05 7.04 -8.09
N SER A 131 0.93 8.02 -8.35
CA SER A 131 2.34 7.76 -8.64
C SER A 131 3.06 7.09 -7.45
N PHE A 132 2.85 7.58 -6.22
CA PHE A 132 3.45 6.99 -5.03
C PHE A 132 2.91 5.59 -4.71
N GLU A 133 1.64 5.30 -4.98
CA GLU A 133 1.03 3.99 -4.77
C GLU A 133 1.35 2.97 -5.87
N SER A 134 1.87 3.45 -7.01
CA SER A 134 2.15 2.59 -8.17
C SER A 134 3.03 1.39 -7.81
N GLY A 135 2.54 0.18 -8.11
CA GLY A 135 3.24 -1.07 -7.87
C GLY A 135 3.30 -1.56 -6.43
N VAL A 136 2.97 -0.71 -5.43
CA VAL A 136 3.07 -1.07 -4.00
C VAL A 136 2.18 -2.27 -3.68
N ARG A 137 0.91 -2.21 -4.05
CA ARG A 137 -0.04 -3.30 -3.79
C ARG A 137 0.41 -4.61 -4.41
N ARG A 138 0.83 -4.59 -5.67
CA ARG A 138 1.33 -5.78 -6.37
C ARG A 138 2.56 -6.36 -5.65
N THR A 139 3.48 -5.50 -5.22
CA THR A 139 4.67 -5.93 -4.47
C THR A 139 4.29 -6.61 -3.16
N LEU A 140 3.37 -6.01 -2.37
CA LEU A 140 2.89 -6.61 -1.13
C LEU A 140 2.22 -7.95 -1.35
N ASP A 141 1.37 -8.08 -2.36
CA ASP A 141 0.69 -9.34 -2.69
C ASP A 141 1.71 -10.45 -3.04
N LEU A 142 2.79 -10.11 -3.76
CA LEU A 142 3.86 -11.06 -4.09
C LEU A 142 4.70 -11.42 -2.85
N VAL A 143 5.03 -10.45 -1.99
CA VAL A 143 5.73 -10.71 -0.72
C VAL A 143 4.91 -11.64 0.17
N LEU A 144 3.60 -11.39 0.30
CA LEU A 144 2.71 -12.25 1.06
C LEU A 144 2.63 -13.67 0.46
N LYS A 145 2.56 -13.80 -0.87
CA LYS A 145 2.58 -15.10 -1.55
C LYS A 145 3.88 -15.86 -1.27
N ASP A 146 5.03 -15.18 -1.28
CA ASP A 146 6.33 -15.79 -1.09
C ASP A 146 6.55 -16.29 0.33
N HIS A 147 6.15 -15.52 1.34
CA HIS A 147 6.61 -15.72 2.71
C HIS A 147 5.53 -16.24 3.67
N LEU A 148 4.23 -16.02 3.38
CA LEU A 148 3.21 -16.48 4.31
C LEU A 148 3.14 -18.00 4.40
N PRO A 149 2.95 -18.54 5.64
CA PRO A 149 2.70 -19.96 5.85
C PRO A 149 1.36 -20.38 5.22
N THR A 150 1.41 -21.32 4.28
CA THR A 150 0.19 -21.85 3.60
C THR A 150 -0.79 -22.52 4.55
N LYS A 151 -0.32 -23.01 5.71
CA LYS A 151 -1.17 -23.60 6.76
C LYS A 151 -2.06 -22.55 7.44
N ARG A 152 -1.57 -21.29 7.58
CA ARG A 152 -2.33 -20.21 8.24
C ARG A 152 -3.22 -19.46 7.28
N PHE A 153 -2.70 -19.10 6.11
CA PHE A 153 -3.43 -18.34 5.11
C PHE A 153 -3.48 -19.11 3.79
N ARG A 154 -4.62 -19.79 3.55
CA ARG A 154 -4.88 -20.42 2.25
C ARG A 154 -5.08 -19.40 1.13
N ASN A 155 -5.44 -18.17 1.49
CA ASN A 155 -5.66 -17.04 0.59
C ASN A 155 -5.04 -15.78 1.20
N ILE A 156 -4.22 -15.08 0.42
CA ILE A 156 -3.57 -13.83 0.82
C ILE A 156 -4.59 -12.74 1.20
N ASN A 157 -5.81 -12.77 0.65
CA ASN A 157 -6.84 -11.78 0.97
C ASN A 157 -7.18 -11.75 2.46
N LYS A 158 -7.16 -12.91 3.14
CA LYS A 158 -7.36 -12.96 4.60
C LYS A 158 -6.21 -12.32 5.37
N ALA A 159 -4.99 -12.48 4.89
CA ALA A 159 -3.84 -11.80 5.50
C ALA A 159 -3.91 -10.28 5.31
N VAL A 160 -4.27 -9.85 4.11
CA VAL A 160 -4.50 -8.44 3.79
C VAL A 160 -5.59 -7.83 4.66
N GLU A 161 -6.71 -8.53 4.83
CA GLU A 161 -7.80 -8.10 5.72
C GLU A 161 -7.32 -8.01 7.17
N ALA A 162 -6.58 -9.00 7.66
CA ALA A 162 -6.01 -8.97 9.00
C ALA A 162 -5.08 -7.77 9.21
N ILE A 163 -4.20 -7.46 8.24
CA ILE A 163 -3.31 -6.29 8.29
C ILE A 163 -4.11 -4.99 8.27
N SER A 164 -5.12 -4.87 7.41
CA SER A 164 -5.92 -3.65 7.25
C SER A 164 -6.74 -3.31 8.51
N ASN A 165 -7.10 -4.32 9.31
CA ASN A 165 -7.83 -4.14 10.56
C ASN A 165 -6.95 -3.73 11.75
N LEU A 166 -5.61 -3.75 11.62
CA LEU A 166 -4.71 -3.30 12.68
C LEU A 166 -4.82 -1.79 12.89
N THR A 167 -4.72 -1.34 14.13
CA THR A 167 -4.54 0.07 14.46
C THR A 167 -3.15 0.54 14.04
N TYR A 168 -2.91 1.87 14.03
CA TYR A 168 -1.56 2.41 13.77
C TYR A 168 -0.54 1.94 14.82
N GLU A 169 -0.92 1.86 16.09
CA GLU A 169 -0.04 1.40 17.16
C GLU A 169 0.35 -0.06 17.00
N GLU A 170 -0.61 -0.92 16.66
CA GLU A 170 -0.39 -2.34 16.41
C GLU A 170 0.48 -2.58 15.17
N LEU A 171 0.22 -1.84 14.09
CA LEU A 171 1.00 -1.93 12.86
C LEU A 171 2.46 -1.49 13.07
N ASN A 172 2.70 -0.49 13.92
CA ASN A 172 4.06 -0.01 14.24
C ASN A 172 4.88 -0.97 15.12
N LYS A 173 4.24 -1.95 15.75
CA LYS A 173 4.91 -3.00 16.52
C LYS A 173 5.13 -4.23 15.63
N VAL A 174 6.38 -4.41 15.15
CA VAL A 174 6.73 -5.51 14.24
C VAL A 174 6.40 -6.88 14.86
N GLU A 175 6.58 -7.02 16.18
CA GLU A 175 6.25 -8.24 16.91
C GLU A 175 4.76 -8.55 16.86
N TYR A 176 3.89 -7.51 16.96
CA TYR A 176 2.45 -7.70 16.88
C TYR A 176 2.03 -8.12 15.46
N LEU A 177 2.53 -7.42 14.44
CA LEU A 177 2.32 -7.79 13.04
C LEU A 177 2.82 -9.22 12.78
N GLY A 178 3.97 -9.60 13.33
CA GLY A 178 4.53 -10.94 13.26
C GLY A 178 3.63 -12.00 13.88
N SER A 179 3.06 -11.74 15.06
CA SER A 179 2.12 -12.65 15.71
C SER A 179 0.84 -12.88 14.89
N VAL A 180 0.40 -11.86 14.15
CA VAL A 180 -0.75 -11.93 13.26
C VAL A 180 -0.42 -12.77 12.02
N LEU A 181 0.77 -12.64 11.43
CA LEU A 181 1.10 -13.26 10.15
C LEU A 181 1.83 -14.61 10.27
N PHE A 182 2.80 -14.75 11.17
CA PHE A 182 3.68 -15.91 11.23
C PHE A 182 3.45 -16.86 12.42
N MET A 183 3.11 -16.36 13.60
CA MET A 183 3.00 -17.14 14.85
C MET A 183 4.33 -17.82 15.30
N GLU A 184 5.46 -17.41 14.78
CA GLU A 184 6.78 -18.01 14.97
C GLU A 184 7.79 -16.91 15.30
N PRO A 185 8.97 -17.24 15.87
CA PRO A 185 10.01 -16.27 16.14
C PRO A 185 10.41 -15.49 14.88
N LEU A 186 10.68 -14.18 15.05
CA LEU A 186 10.95 -13.26 13.92
C LEU A 186 12.38 -13.34 13.38
N ASP A 187 13.30 -13.81 14.20
CA ASP A 187 14.71 -14.03 13.87
C ASP A 187 14.95 -15.29 13.03
N GLU A 188 13.95 -16.15 12.88
CA GLU A 188 14.04 -17.30 12.00
C GLU A 188 14.09 -16.91 10.53
N THR A 189 14.84 -17.70 9.76
CA THR A 189 14.94 -17.52 8.30
C THR A 189 13.60 -17.73 7.60
N SER A 190 13.32 -16.88 6.64
CA SER A 190 12.14 -16.97 5.77
C SER A 190 12.56 -17.29 4.35
N VAL A 191 12.31 -18.52 3.91
CA VAL A 191 12.68 -18.96 2.56
C VAL A 191 11.59 -18.52 1.57
N SER A 192 11.98 -17.70 0.59
CA SER A 192 11.09 -17.27 -0.50
C SER A 192 10.69 -18.45 -1.38
N LYS A 193 9.42 -18.42 -1.87
CA LYS A 193 8.95 -19.39 -2.88
C LYS A 193 9.34 -18.97 -4.30
N GLY A 194 9.51 -17.66 -4.58
CA GLY A 194 9.98 -17.13 -5.86
C GLY A 194 8.94 -16.37 -6.68
N TYR A 195 7.74 -16.08 -6.15
CA TYR A 195 6.71 -15.31 -6.87
C TYR A 195 7.19 -13.91 -7.27
N ARG A 196 7.95 -13.24 -6.40
CA ARG A 196 8.51 -11.90 -6.69
C ARG A 196 9.51 -11.93 -7.82
N VAL A 197 10.38 -12.93 -7.83
CA VAL A 197 11.42 -13.11 -8.86
C VAL A 197 10.75 -13.42 -10.21
N LEU A 198 9.81 -14.36 -10.25
CA LEU A 198 9.08 -14.71 -11.46
C LEU A 198 8.20 -13.55 -11.97
N GLY A 199 7.59 -12.79 -11.08
CA GLY A 199 6.73 -11.65 -11.41
C GLY A 199 7.46 -10.46 -12.06
N ARG A 200 8.80 -10.43 -12.03
CA ARG A 200 9.65 -9.45 -12.72
C ARG A 200 9.99 -9.86 -14.17
N LEU A 201 9.72 -11.11 -14.55
CA LEU A 201 9.97 -11.60 -15.89
C LEU A 201 8.86 -11.16 -16.88
N PRO A 202 9.19 -10.31 -17.86
CA PRO A 202 8.20 -9.91 -18.86
C PRO A 202 7.73 -11.13 -19.66
N GLY A 203 6.42 -11.22 -19.88
CA GLY A 203 5.84 -12.26 -20.74
C GLY A 203 5.73 -13.67 -20.12
N LEU A 204 6.01 -13.83 -18.82
CA LEU A 204 5.73 -15.06 -18.10
C LEU A 204 4.34 -14.96 -17.45
N PRO A 205 3.33 -15.76 -17.92
CA PRO A 205 1.99 -15.74 -17.37
C PRO A 205 1.93 -16.21 -15.90
N ASP A 206 1.00 -15.68 -15.11
CA ASP A 206 0.87 -15.98 -13.67
C ASP A 206 0.61 -17.46 -13.39
N ASN A 207 -0.11 -18.17 -14.27
CA ASN A 207 -0.36 -19.61 -14.14
C ASN A 207 0.95 -20.44 -14.21
N LEU A 208 1.95 -19.97 -14.95
CA LEU A 208 3.26 -20.64 -15.00
C LEU A 208 4.09 -20.38 -13.74
N HIS A 209 3.87 -19.26 -13.03
CA HIS A 209 4.46 -19.03 -11.71
C HIS A 209 4.05 -20.13 -10.75
N ASP A 210 2.76 -20.44 -10.66
CA ASP A 210 2.24 -21.48 -9.77
C ASP A 210 2.81 -22.86 -10.09
N LEU A 211 2.92 -23.22 -11.38
CA LEU A 211 3.50 -24.49 -11.82
C LEU A 211 4.99 -24.60 -11.46
N LEU A 212 5.77 -23.56 -11.71
CA LEU A 212 7.18 -23.50 -11.34
C LEU A 212 7.37 -23.62 -9.82
N ILE A 213 6.61 -22.85 -9.04
CA ILE A 213 6.70 -22.88 -7.58
C ILE A 213 6.20 -24.22 -7.02
N HIS A 214 5.18 -24.81 -7.61
CA HIS A 214 4.73 -26.13 -7.21
C HIS A 214 5.81 -27.20 -7.41
N LYS A 215 6.59 -27.10 -8.51
CA LYS A 215 7.67 -28.05 -8.82
C LYS A 215 8.91 -27.82 -7.95
N PHE A 216 9.39 -26.60 -7.85
CA PHE A 216 10.67 -26.29 -7.17
C PHE A 216 10.53 -25.95 -5.70
N LYS A 217 9.36 -25.56 -5.22
CA LYS A 217 8.97 -25.26 -3.82
C LYS A 217 9.62 -24.02 -3.21
N THR A 218 10.89 -23.76 -3.49
CA THR A 218 11.67 -22.66 -2.90
C THR A 218 12.47 -21.92 -3.98
N LEU A 219 12.73 -20.65 -3.74
CA LEU A 219 13.53 -19.82 -4.64
C LEU A 219 14.94 -20.38 -4.88
N PRO A 220 15.70 -20.83 -3.86
CA PRO A 220 17.00 -21.45 -4.10
C PRO A 220 16.94 -22.66 -5.05
N ASN A 221 15.94 -23.52 -4.91
CA ASN A 221 15.76 -24.66 -5.81
C ASN A 221 15.42 -24.21 -7.24
N LEU A 222 14.61 -23.17 -7.37
CA LEU A 222 14.21 -22.59 -8.65
C LEU A 222 15.44 -21.95 -9.35
N LEU A 223 16.22 -21.13 -8.64
CA LEU A 223 17.40 -20.46 -9.18
C LEU A 223 18.50 -21.44 -9.63
N ASN A 224 18.62 -22.60 -8.97
CA ASN A 224 19.60 -23.63 -9.31
C ASN A 224 19.07 -24.69 -10.28
N ALA A 225 17.83 -24.54 -10.79
CA ALA A 225 17.26 -25.51 -11.72
C ALA A 225 17.97 -25.47 -13.09
N SER A 226 18.32 -26.62 -13.64
CA SER A 226 18.87 -26.72 -15.00
C SER A 226 17.79 -26.40 -16.05
N THR A 227 18.22 -26.03 -17.25
CA THR A 227 17.33 -25.78 -18.38
C THR A 227 16.40 -26.97 -18.66
N ASP A 228 16.90 -28.20 -18.55
CA ASP A 228 16.10 -29.41 -18.75
C ASP A 228 15.01 -29.55 -17.69
N LYS A 229 15.34 -29.32 -16.41
CA LYS A 229 14.34 -29.34 -15.32
C LYS A 229 13.27 -28.23 -15.47
N LEU A 230 13.66 -27.05 -15.98
CA LEU A 230 12.71 -25.98 -16.28
C LEU A 230 11.81 -26.37 -17.44
N PHE A 231 12.35 -26.99 -18.48
CA PHE A 231 11.60 -27.47 -19.65
C PHE A 231 10.58 -28.57 -19.31
N GLU A 232 10.80 -29.37 -18.26
CA GLU A 232 9.85 -30.37 -17.79
C GLU A 232 8.56 -29.78 -17.17
N VAL A 233 8.48 -28.45 -16.96
CA VAL A 233 7.27 -27.79 -16.44
C VAL A 233 6.25 -27.59 -17.56
N ASP A 234 5.03 -28.03 -17.33
CA ASP A 234 3.96 -27.89 -18.32
C ASP A 234 3.79 -26.43 -18.76
N GLY A 235 3.74 -26.20 -20.09
CA GLY A 235 3.63 -24.87 -20.68
C GLY A 235 4.95 -24.09 -20.81
N ILE A 236 6.09 -24.68 -20.39
CA ILE A 236 7.41 -24.10 -20.60
C ILE A 236 8.10 -24.80 -21.78
N GLY A 237 8.18 -24.10 -22.93
CA GLY A 237 8.93 -24.54 -24.08
C GLY A 237 10.44 -24.30 -23.92
N ARG A 238 11.26 -24.91 -24.79
CA ARG A 238 12.73 -24.82 -24.74
C ARG A 238 13.25 -23.37 -24.70
N ASN A 239 12.70 -22.50 -25.54
CA ASN A 239 13.11 -21.09 -25.58
C ASN A 239 12.85 -20.37 -24.23
N ARG A 240 11.68 -20.63 -23.63
CA ARG A 240 11.34 -20.05 -22.33
C ARG A 240 12.17 -20.61 -21.19
N ALA A 241 12.48 -21.91 -21.22
CA ALA A 241 13.39 -22.54 -20.27
C ALA A 241 14.80 -21.93 -20.34
N GLN A 242 15.28 -21.65 -21.54
CA GLN A 242 16.57 -20.98 -21.76
C GLN A 242 16.56 -19.53 -21.24
N GLN A 243 15.51 -18.76 -21.55
CA GLN A 243 15.35 -17.39 -21.05
C GLN A 243 15.27 -17.31 -19.53
N LEU A 244 14.56 -18.26 -18.90
CA LEU A 244 14.50 -18.39 -17.44
C LEU A 244 15.90 -18.65 -16.86
N ARG A 245 16.67 -19.56 -17.45
CA ARG A 245 18.03 -19.88 -16.99
C ARG A 245 18.95 -18.66 -17.08
N GLU A 246 18.97 -17.98 -18.23
CA GLU A 246 19.78 -16.76 -18.44
C GLU A 246 19.41 -15.66 -17.43
N TYR A 247 18.12 -15.49 -17.15
CA TYR A 247 17.64 -14.53 -16.15
C TYR A 247 18.12 -14.90 -14.74
N PHE A 248 18.02 -16.19 -14.34
CA PHE A 248 18.48 -16.64 -13.03
C PHE A 248 20.01 -16.53 -12.89
N ASP A 249 20.75 -16.82 -13.95
CA ASP A 249 22.21 -16.64 -13.96
C ASP A 249 22.59 -15.16 -13.77
N THR A 250 21.85 -14.26 -14.38
CA THR A 250 22.07 -12.82 -14.22
C THR A 250 21.78 -12.36 -12.78
N LEU A 251 20.69 -12.85 -12.17
CA LEU A 251 20.37 -12.53 -10.77
C LEU A 251 21.47 -13.01 -9.81
N LEU A 252 21.93 -14.26 -9.96
CA LEU A 252 22.95 -14.84 -9.12
C LEU A 252 24.32 -14.13 -9.26
N LYS A 253 24.66 -13.65 -10.46
CA LYS A 253 25.88 -12.87 -10.70
C LYS A 253 25.82 -11.50 -10.04
N ASN A 254 24.68 -10.81 -10.15
CA ASN A 254 24.53 -9.45 -9.61
C ASN A 254 24.67 -9.42 -8.08
N VAL A 255 24.17 -10.40 -7.38
CA VAL A 255 24.34 -10.53 -5.93
C VAL A 255 25.80 -10.80 -5.57
N GLY A 256 26.50 -11.64 -6.35
CA GLY A 256 27.94 -11.89 -6.15
C GLY A 256 28.84 -10.66 -6.38
N PHE A 257 28.40 -9.68 -7.17
CA PHE A 257 29.14 -8.43 -7.39
C PHE A 257 28.90 -7.35 -6.33
N SER A 258 27.80 -7.40 -5.59
CA SER A 258 27.50 -6.42 -4.52
C SER A 258 28.48 -6.52 -3.33
N TYR A 259 29.24 -7.62 -3.20
CA TYR A 259 30.26 -7.81 -2.16
C TYR A 259 31.68 -7.39 -2.56
N ILE A 260 31.91 -6.92 -3.79
CA ILE A 260 33.26 -6.62 -4.30
C ILE A 260 33.52 -5.09 -4.39
N ASN A 261 32.51 -4.26 -4.11
CA ASN A 261 32.58 -2.82 -4.03
C ASN A 261 32.28 -2.33 -2.62
#